data_98fef56b06713f44f58f53ab2cf306da
#
_entry.id   98fef56b06713f44f58f53ab2cf306da
#
_cell.length_a   1.000
_cell.length_b   1.000
_cell.length_c   1.000
_cell.angle_alpha   90.00
_cell.angle_beta   90.00
_cell.angle_gamma   90.00
#
_symmetry.space_group_name_H-M   'P 1'
#
loop_
_entity.id
_entity.type
_entity.pdbx_description
1 polymer ?
#
loop_
_entity_poly.entity_id
_entity_poly.type
_entity_poly.pdbx_seq_one_letter_code
_entity_poly.pdbx_strand_id
1 'polypeptide(L)'
;MQRWAFVVSTACLLATAAGWAAEKAKLPPMKDVPKDMRVYYACFLVAGPKFAPDSPDHTALRAKHLAFIRKMVSEKKLRLAGPFAEEGKLFGISIVDAPSAEEARALVEQDPAVQAGFFAHEIHRVMLPNLESLRVRY
;
A
#
# COMPACT_ATOMS: atom_id res chain seq x y z
N MET A 1 56.54 36.47 30.29
CA MET A 1 55.88 35.98 29.02
C MET A 1 55.15 34.73 29.29
N GLN A 2 53.83 34.80 29.49
CA GLN A 2 52.98 33.65 29.79
C GLN A 2 52.13 33.31 28.54
N ARG A 3 52.39 32.13 27.94
CA ARG A 3 51.69 31.67 26.76
C ARG A 3 50.47 30.89 27.24
N TRP A 4 49.27 31.42 27.01
CA TRP A 4 48.02 30.76 27.25
C TRP A 4 47.71 29.88 26.04
N ALA A 5 47.72 28.53 26.24
CA ALA A 5 47.27 27.58 25.27
C ALA A 5 45.75 27.41 25.40
N PHE A 6 44.99 27.86 24.42
CA PHE A 6 43.57 27.55 24.31
C PHE A 6 43.41 26.11 23.79
N VAL A 7 42.96 25.23 24.65
CA VAL A 7 42.49 23.91 24.26
C VAL A 7 41.08 24.07 23.74
N VAL A 8 40.92 24.03 22.41
CA VAL A 8 39.60 23.95 21.79
C VAL A 8 39.14 22.49 21.84
N SER A 9 38.27 22.20 22.79
CA SER A 9 37.62 20.89 22.88
C SER A 9 36.50 20.84 21.82
N THR A 10 36.79 20.18 20.70
CA THR A 10 35.80 19.90 19.66
C THR A 10 34.93 18.73 20.15
N ALA A 11 33.84 19.04 20.84
CA ALA A 11 32.79 18.06 21.14
C ALA A 11 32.06 17.75 19.83
N CYS A 12 32.47 16.64 19.20
CA CYS A 12 31.77 16.07 18.07
C CYS A 12 30.45 15.49 18.58
N LEU A 13 29.35 16.24 18.45
CA LEU A 13 28.00 15.74 18.65
C LEU A 13 27.71 14.73 17.54
N LEU A 14 27.94 13.45 17.84
CA LEU A 14 27.37 12.36 17.09
C LEU A 14 25.86 12.38 17.31
N ALA A 15 25.14 13.07 16.41
CA ALA A 15 23.72 12.92 16.29
C ALA A 15 23.45 11.46 15.85
N THR A 16 23.22 10.60 16.83
CA THR A 16 22.66 9.28 16.56
C THR A 16 21.29 9.50 15.91
N ALA A 17 21.22 9.22 14.61
CA ALA A 17 19.95 9.04 13.93
C ALA A 17 19.25 7.87 14.65
N ALA A 18 18.51 8.20 15.70
CA ALA A 18 17.57 7.27 16.29
C ALA A 18 16.58 6.94 15.18
N GLY A 19 16.82 5.79 14.56
CA GLY A 19 15.91 5.22 13.60
C GLY A 19 14.55 5.15 14.27
N TRP A 20 13.60 5.90 13.72
CA TRP A 20 12.21 5.75 14.02
C TRP A 20 11.80 4.37 13.48
N ALA A 21 12.15 3.32 14.21
CA ALA A 21 11.47 2.06 14.09
C ALA A 21 10.04 2.36 14.53
N ALA A 22 9.17 2.61 13.56
CA ALA A 22 7.75 2.61 13.80
C ALA A 22 7.43 1.24 14.39
N GLU A 23 7.42 1.18 15.72
CA GLU A 23 6.89 0.06 16.46
C GLU A 23 5.50 -0.15 15.88
N LYS A 24 5.30 -1.28 15.19
CA LYS A 24 4.00 -1.63 14.62
C LYS A 24 3.04 -1.66 15.78
N ALA A 25 2.35 -0.53 16.01
CA ALA A 25 1.35 -0.42 17.04
C ALA A 25 0.36 -1.56 16.79
N LYS A 26 0.38 -2.56 17.66
CA LYS A 26 -0.53 -3.69 17.61
C LYS A 26 -1.90 -3.12 17.94
N LEU A 27 -2.64 -2.74 16.90
CA LEU A 27 -4.01 -2.29 17.08
C LEU A 27 -4.77 -3.35 17.85
N PRO A 28 -5.55 -2.96 18.87
CA PRO A 28 -6.36 -3.90 19.60
C PRO A 28 -7.29 -4.63 18.62
N PRO A 29 -7.54 -5.94 18.83
CA PRO A 29 -8.51 -6.64 18.01
C PRO A 29 -9.85 -5.93 18.16
N MET A 30 -10.41 -5.51 17.02
CA MET A 30 -11.76 -4.94 17.01
C MET A 30 -12.74 -6.05 17.37
N LYS A 31 -13.25 -5.99 18.59
CA LYS A 31 -14.19 -6.99 19.12
C LYS A 31 -15.61 -6.79 18.58
N ASP A 32 -15.97 -5.55 18.26
CA ASP A 32 -17.33 -5.19 17.86
C ASP A 32 -17.31 -4.39 16.56
N VAL A 33 -17.76 -5.01 15.47
CA VAL A 33 -18.02 -4.30 14.21
C VAL A 33 -19.42 -3.70 14.31
N PRO A 34 -19.60 -2.37 14.19
CA PRO A 34 -20.92 -1.75 14.15
C PRO A 34 -21.80 -2.38 13.06
N LYS A 35 -23.13 -2.43 13.29
CA LYS A 35 -24.06 -3.15 12.41
C LYS A 35 -24.09 -2.64 10.97
N ASP A 36 -23.77 -1.37 10.75
CA ASP A 36 -23.71 -0.68 9.47
C ASP A 36 -22.31 -0.69 8.83
N MET A 37 -21.32 -1.26 9.54
CA MET A 37 -19.94 -1.37 9.07
C MET A 37 -19.60 -2.82 8.72
N ARG A 38 -18.64 -2.97 7.82
CA ARG A 38 -18.11 -4.27 7.40
C ARG A 38 -16.59 -4.21 7.27
N VAL A 39 -15.94 -5.34 7.50
CA VAL A 39 -14.49 -5.46 7.32
C VAL A 39 -14.20 -5.68 5.84
N TYR A 40 -13.27 -4.87 5.34
CA TYR A 40 -12.67 -4.97 4.00
C TYR A 40 -11.15 -4.90 4.11
N TYR A 41 -10.47 -5.00 2.98
CA TYR A 41 -9.02 -4.83 2.89
C TYR A 41 -8.70 -3.72 1.91
N ALA A 42 -8.12 -2.64 2.42
CA ALA A 42 -7.57 -1.57 1.59
C ALA A 42 -6.20 -2.02 1.09
N CYS A 43 -6.05 -2.11 -0.21
CA CYS A 43 -4.81 -2.49 -0.87
C CYS A 43 -4.26 -1.28 -1.62
N PHE A 44 -3.06 -0.86 -1.23
CA PHE A 44 -2.34 0.23 -1.88
C PHE A 44 -1.35 -0.33 -2.89
N LEU A 45 -1.44 0.12 -4.13
CA LEU A 45 -0.55 -0.27 -5.20
C LEU A 45 0.74 0.53 -5.12
N VAL A 46 1.86 -0.16 -5.00
CA VAL A 46 3.21 0.43 -4.90
C VAL A 46 4.14 -0.15 -5.97
N ALA A 47 5.32 0.44 -6.12
CA ALA A 47 6.35 -0.10 -7.00
C ALA A 47 6.74 -1.52 -6.55
N GLY A 48 6.78 -2.43 -7.50
CA GLY A 48 7.33 -3.77 -7.30
C GLY A 48 8.86 -3.80 -7.49
N PRO A 49 9.49 -4.95 -7.23
CA PRO A 49 10.95 -5.10 -7.31
C PRO A 49 11.52 -4.92 -8.73
N LYS A 50 10.68 -5.03 -9.76
CA LYS A 50 11.04 -4.86 -11.17
C LYS A 50 10.35 -3.65 -11.80
N PHE A 51 9.93 -2.68 -10.97
CA PHE A 51 9.26 -1.48 -11.46
C PHE A 51 10.20 -0.67 -12.37
N ALA A 52 9.79 -0.48 -13.62
CA ALA A 52 10.51 0.28 -14.64
C ALA A 52 9.48 1.02 -15.53
N PRO A 53 9.13 2.27 -15.18
CA PRO A 53 8.07 3.02 -15.88
C PRO A 53 8.39 3.27 -17.35
N ASP A 54 9.68 3.35 -17.70
CA ASP A 54 10.15 3.57 -19.08
C ASP A 54 10.34 2.26 -19.86
N SER A 55 10.01 1.11 -19.26
CA SER A 55 10.09 -0.19 -19.92
C SER A 55 9.10 -0.29 -21.10
N PRO A 56 9.49 -0.89 -22.24
CA PRO A 56 8.56 -1.21 -23.32
C PRO A 56 7.34 -2.02 -22.87
N ASP A 57 7.51 -2.85 -21.84
CA ASP A 57 6.45 -3.71 -21.30
C ASP A 57 5.45 -2.96 -20.41
N HIS A 58 5.74 -1.72 -20.00
CA HIS A 58 4.90 -0.94 -19.09
C HIS A 58 3.46 -0.84 -19.60
N THR A 59 3.28 -0.43 -20.86
CA THR A 59 1.93 -0.27 -21.44
C THR A 59 1.16 -1.58 -21.47
N ALA A 60 1.82 -2.68 -21.83
CA ALA A 60 1.19 -4.00 -21.89
C ALA A 60 0.82 -4.52 -20.48
N LEU A 61 1.70 -4.35 -19.49
CA LEU A 61 1.46 -4.73 -18.11
C LEU A 61 0.31 -3.90 -17.50
N ARG A 62 0.29 -2.60 -17.77
CA ARG A 62 -0.80 -1.72 -17.33
C ARG A 62 -2.14 -2.14 -17.93
N ALA A 63 -2.18 -2.49 -19.20
CA ALA A 63 -3.41 -2.97 -19.85
C ALA A 63 -3.93 -4.27 -19.19
N LYS A 64 -3.04 -5.21 -18.89
CA LYS A 64 -3.37 -6.47 -18.19
C LYS A 64 -3.86 -6.20 -16.76
N HIS A 65 -3.21 -5.29 -16.04
CA HIS A 65 -3.65 -4.84 -14.72
C HIS A 65 -5.08 -4.26 -14.76
N LEU A 66 -5.36 -3.35 -15.68
CA LEU A 66 -6.70 -2.77 -15.82
C LEU A 66 -7.77 -3.81 -16.19
N ALA A 67 -7.43 -4.79 -17.02
CA ALA A 67 -8.33 -5.91 -17.34
C ALA A 67 -8.61 -6.77 -16.10
N PHE A 68 -7.58 -7.04 -15.29
CA PHE A 68 -7.72 -7.74 -14.02
C PHE A 68 -8.64 -6.99 -13.05
N ILE A 69 -8.42 -5.67 -12.86
CA ILE A 69 -9.28 -4.83 -12.01
C ILE A 69 -10.75 -4.91 -12.44
N ARG A 70 -11.04 -4.74 -13.75
CA ARG A 70 -12.41 -4.84 -14.27
C ARG A 70 -13.05 -6.20 -13.98
N LYS A 71 -12.31 -7.29 -14.17
CA LYS A 71 -12.75 -8.63 -13.85
C LYS A 71 -13.10 -8.76 -12.36
N MET A 72 -12.19 -8.34 -11.46
CA MET A 72 -12.40 -8.45 -10.02
C MET A 72 -13.58 -7.60 -9.53
N VAL A 73 -13.82 -6.44 -10.14
CA VAL A 73 -15.01 -5.61 -9.84
C VAL A 73 -16.29 -6.30 -10.33
N SER A 74 -16.29 -6.88 -11.53
CA SER A 74 -17.47 -7.62 -12.05
C SER A 74 -17.80 -8.84 -11.19
N GLU A 75 -16.82 -9.49 -10.60
CA GLU A 75 -16.96 -10.61 -9.67
C GLU A 75 -17.26 -10.16 -8.22
N LYS A 76 -17.38 -8.84 -7.97
CA LYS A 76 -17.60 -8.24 -6.64
C LYS A 76 -16.51 -8.54 -5.61
N LYS A 77 -15.35 -9.00 -6.03
CA LYS A 77 -14.17 -9.22 -5.20
C LYS A 77 -13.43 -7.91 -4.89
N LEU A 78 -13.46 -6.95 -5.84
CA LEU A 78 -13.12 -5.56 -5.60
C LEU A 78 -14.40 -4.73 -5.56
N ARG A 79 -14.54 -3.88 -4.55
CA ARG A 79 -15.67 -2.96 -4.42
C ARG A 79 -15.43 -1.66 -5.16
N LEU A 80 -14.18 -1.19 -5.14
CA LEU A 80 -13.70 -0.05 -5.93
C LEU A 80 -12.19 -0.18 -6.13
N ALA A 81 -11.68 0.49 -7.15
CA ALA A 81 -10.25 0.71 -7.37
C ALA A 81 -10.07 2.02 -8.14
N GLY A 82 -8.92 2.64 -7.98
CA GLY A 82 -8.58 3.85 -8.73
C GLY A 82 -7.12 4.27 -8.48
N PRO A 83 -6.55 5.07 -9.41
CA PRO A 83 -5.22 5.64 -9.24
C PRO A 83 -5.26 6.78 -8.23
N PHE A 84 -4.12 7.07 -7.59
CA PHE A 84 -3.89 8.34 -6.94
C PHE A 84 -3.67 9.43 -8.00
N ALA A 85 -4.18 10.63 -7.74
CA ALA A 85 -4.08 11.76 -8.66
C ALA A 85 -2.83 12.63 -8.41
N GLU A 86 -1.99 12.25 -7.46
CA GLU A 86 -0.78 12.96 -7.05
C GLU A 86 0.47 12.12 -7.35
N GLU A 87 1.61 12.78 -7.48
CA GLU A 87 2.90 12.11 -7.56
C GLU A 87 3.29 11.56 -6.19
N GLY A 88 3.83 10.33 -6.15
CA GLY A 88 4.23 9.73 -4.89
C GLY A 88 4.58 8.25 -5.03
N LYS A 89 4.68 7.59 -3.87
CA LYS A 89 4.99 6.16 -3.78
C LYS A 89 3.77 5.27 -4.02
N LEU A 90 2.57 5.82 -3.90
CA LEU A 90 1.31 5.10 -4.06
C LEU A 90 0.77 5.36 -5.47
N PHE A 91 0.56 4.32 -6.24
CA PHE A 91 0.02 4.41 -7.60
C PHE A 91 -1.50 4.29 -7.64
N GLY A 92 -2.07 3.55 -6.69
CA GLY A 92 -3.50 3.33 -6.66
C GLY A 92 -3.98 2.73 -5.36
N ILE A 93 -5.30 2.69 -5.20
CA ILE A 93 -5.99 2.06 -4.09
C ILE A 93 -7.07 1.12 -4.61
N SER A 94 -7.26 0.00 -3.94
CA SER A 94 -8.43 -0.85 -4.14
C SER A 94 -9.00 -1.32 -2.80
N ILE A 95 -10.33 -1.55 -2.78
CA ILE A 95 -11.01 -2.13 -1.62
C ILE A 95 -11.43 -3.54 -1.98
N VAL A 96 -10.79 -4.51 -1.34
CA VAL A 96 -11.02 -5.94 -1.53
C VAL A 96 -12.07 -6.44 -0.52
N ASP A 97 -13.04 -7.19 -1.02
CA ASP A 97 -14.01 -7.92 -0.20
C ASP A 97 -13.56 -9.38 -0.11
N ALA A 98 -12.98 -9.73 1.01
CA ALA A 98 -12.48 -11.07 1.29
C ALA A 98 -12.71 -11.43 2.76
N PRO A 99 -12.85 -12.72 3.10
CA PRO A 99 -13.08 -13.14 4.48
C PRO A 99 -11.84 -13.04 5.37
N SER A 100 -10.63 -13.04 4.78
CA SER A 100 -9.37 -12.94 5.53
C SER A 100 -8.31 -12.12 4.80
N ALA A 101 -7.27 -11.70 5.52
CA ALA A 101 -6.13 -10.98 4.93
C ALA A 101 -5.34 -11.87 3.96
N GLU A 102 -5.26 -13.18 4.24
CA GLU A 102 -4.62 -14.18 3.40
C GLU A 102 -5.34 -14.30 2.07
N GLU A 103 -6.68 -14.37 2.09
CA GLU A 103 -7.49 -14.43 0.88
C GLU A 103 -7.45 -13.11 0.09
N ALA A 104 -7.47 -11.96 0.79
CA ALA A 104 -7.28 -10.67 0.14
C ALA A 104 -5.93 -10.59 -0.58
N ARG A 105 -4.86 -11.07 0.07
CA ARG A 105 -3.51 -11.15 -0.53
C ARG A 105 -3.52 -12.07 -1.74
N ALA A 106 -4.04 -13.29 -1.61
CA ALA A 106 -4.11 -14.26 -2.70
C ALA A 106 -4.90 -13.73 -3.92
N LEU A 107 -5.91 -12.87 -3.69
CA LEU A 107 -6.64 -12.22 -4.78
C LEU A 107 -5.79 -11.19 -5.52
N VAL A 108 -5.14 -10.26 -4.82
CA VAL A 108 -4.35 -9.19 -5.47
C VAL A 108 -3.05 -9.71 -6.09
N GLU A 109 -2.50 -10.81 -5.58
CA GLU A 109 -1.34 -11.49 -6.17
C GLU A 109 -1.63 -12.19 -7.51
N GLN A 110 -2.91 -12.33 -7.90
CA GLN A 110 -3.29 -12.80 -9.24
C GLN A 110 -3.17 -11.72 -10.33
N ASP A 111 -2.93 -10.48 -9.95
CA ASP A 111 -2.72 -9.39 -10.90
C ASP A 111 -1.46 -9.67 -11.76
N PRO A 112 -1.57 -9.70 -13.10
CA PRO A 112 -0.43 -9.97 -13.97
C PRO A 112 0.73 -8.98 -13.81
N ALA A 113 0.45 -7.74 -13.44
CA ALA A 113 1.51 -6.76 -13.20
C ALA A 113 2.22 -6.99 -11.86
N VAL A 114 1.53 -7.56 -10.87
CA VAL A 114 2.12 -7.99 -9.59
C VAL A 114 2.95 -9.26 -9.81
N GLN A 115 2.44 -10.23 -10.55
CA GLN A 115 3.16 -11.47 -10.88
C GLN A 115 4.45 -11.18 -11.68
N ALA A 116 4.43 -10.18 -12.55
CA ALA A 116 5.61 -9.72 -13.27
C ALA A 116 6.63 -8.99 -12.36
N GLY A 117 6.26 -8.66 -11.13
CA GLY A 117 7.08 -7.88 -10.19
C GLY A 117 7.09 -6.38 -10.50
N PHE A 118 6.24 -5.90 -11.40
CA PHE A 118 6.14 -4.49 -11.76
C PHE A 118 5.45 -3.68 -10.65
N PHE A 119 4.37 -4.22 -10.09
CA PHE A 119 3.71 -3.67 -8.91
C PHE A 119 3.80 -4.62 -7.71
N ALA A 120 3.55 -4.07 -6.53
CA ALA A 120 3.31 -4.78 -5.30
C ALA A 120 2.13 -4.14 -4.55
N HIS A 121 1.61 -4.82 -3.55
CA HIS A 121 0.53 -4.32 -2.72
C HIS A 121 0.92 -4.21 -1.25
N GLU A 122 0.53 -3.11 -0.61
CA GLU A 122 0.43 -2.99 0.84
C GLU A 122 -1.03 -3.21 1.24
N ILE A 123 -1.30 -4.15 2.15
CA ILE A 123 -2.66 -4.58 2.49
C ILE A 123 -2.96 -4.24 3.93
N HIS A 124 -4.04 -3.50 4.16
CA HIS A 124 -4.49 -3.06 5.47
C HIS A 124 -5.95 -3.45 5.70
N ARG A 125 -6.22 -4.04 6.86
CA ARG A 125 -7.59 -4.30 7.30
C ARG A 125 -8.28 -2.98 7.61
N VAL A 126 -9.49 -2.77 7.10
CA VAL A 126 -10.25 -1.54 7.27
C VAL A 126 -11.73 -1.83 7.53
N MET A 127 -12.38 -1.03 8.34
CA MET A 127 -13.83 -1.00 8.46
C MET A 127 -14.39 0.15 7.64
N LEU A 128 -15.36 -0.19 6.80
CA LEU A 128 -16.09 0.77 5.97
C LEU A 128 -17.59 0.49 6.08
N PRO A 129 -18.46 1.47 5.75
CA PRO A 129 -19.87 1.18 5.52
C PRO A 129 -20.06 0.03 4.55
N ASN A 130 -21.18 -0.67 4.63
CA ASN A 130 -21.44 -1.78 3.71
C ASN A 130 -21.46 -1.29 2.25
N LEU A 131 -20.51 -1.80 1.44
CA LEU A 131 -20.32 -1.43 0.03
C LEU A 131 -21.03 -2.38 -0.96
N GLU A 132 -21.92 -3.27 -0.50
CA GLU A 132 -22.60 -4.23 -1.39
C GLU A 132 -23.48 -3.56 -2.45
N SER A 133 -24.07 -2.41 -2.12
CA SER A 133 -24.88 -1.61 -3.03
C SER A 133 -24.08 -0.72 -3.97
N LEU A 134 -22.78 -0.54 -3.71
CA LEU A 134 -21.93 0.30 -4.55
C LEU A 134 -21.89 -0.23 -5.99
N ARG A 135 -22.11 0.65 -6.95
CA ARG A 135 -22.01 0.36 -8.39
C ARG A 135 -20.90 1.19 -8.99
N VAL A 136 -19.84 0.53 -9.40
CA VAL A 136 -18.69 1.17 -10.06
C VAL A 136 -18.69 0.75 -11.53
N ARG A 137 -18.43 1.72 -12.44
CA ARG A 137 -18.29 1.50 -13.88
C ARG A 137 -16.88 1.93 -14.30
N TYR A 138 -16.20 1.06 -15.03
CA TYR A 138 -14.86 1.30 -15.59
C TYR A 138 -14.90 1.29 -17.11
#